data_7551d5bfc7591bc64905d2da59b2ce24
#
_entry.id   7551d5bfc7591bc64905d2da59b2ce24
#
_cell.length_a   1.000
_cell.length_b   1.000
_cell.length_c   1.000
_cell.angle_alpha   90.00
_cell.angle_beta   90.00
_cell.angle_gamma   90.00
#
_symmetry.space_group_name_H-M   'P 1'
#
loop_
_entity.id
_entity.type
_entity.pdbx_description
1 polymer ?
#
loop_
_entity_poly.entity_id
_entity_poly.type
_entity_poly.pdbx_seq_one_letter_code
_entity_poly.pdbx_strand_id
1 'polypeptide(L)'
;MYKKLAPIIPLTLCLLICAISAGDAYSQSLGTPFPASFRNTRNNELIDGAALSPVFRKIKQKRAVKVMHIGDSHVKGNILPRTVGATLQHYFPRMEFTYYGINGAWARRFYEADMIDRVFAEHPDLVIISFGTNEAHGNPIDERVHAETMQTLTDRISQRCPGVCFLFTTPPGSYIAQRTGSYTTGRGRSRRTHYTTTKVPNQNTANVARSIVNFCQAHHMAVWDIFTIAGGPTAACTNWRNAGLMNTDCVHYLASGYVLQGKLLGEAIYKAYTGTAASGSQTRMVHPSTPKEQKPYSSVKGF
;
A
#
# COMPACT_ATOMS: atom_id res chain seq x y z
N MET A 1 -27.91 -48.25 -68.72
CA MET A 1 -26.75 -47.75 -67.90
C MET A 1 -27.20 -46.57 -67.09
N TYR A 2 -27.77 -46.82 -65.88
CA TYR A 2 -28.30 -45.74 -65.03
C TYR A 2 -27.31 -45.48 -63.89
N LYS A 3 -26.72 -44.28 -63.89
CA LYS A 3 -25.91 -43.79 -62.75
C LYS A 3 -26.83 -43.25 -61.66
N LYS A 4 -26.84 -43.89 -60.50
CA LYS A 4 -27.50 -43.41 -59.29
C LYS A 4 -26.77 -42.21 -58.73
N LEU A 5 -27.47 -41.07 -58.63
CA LEU A 5 -27.06 -39.92 -57.88
C LEU A 5 -27.31 -40.15 -56.36
N ALA A 6 -26.32 -39.99 -55.56
CA ALA A 6 -26.43 -40.02 -54.09
C ALA A 6 -26.97 -38.69 -53.57
N PRO A 7 -27.80 -38.67 -52.52
CA PRO A 7 -28.32 -37.44 -51.95
C PRO A 7 -27.24 -36.66 -51.17
N ILE A 8 -27.17 -35.35 -51.44
CA ILE A 8 -26.38 -34.41 -50.74
C ILE A 8 -27.13 -34.06 -49.44
N ILE A 9 -26.59 -34.44 -48.29
CA ILE A 9 -27.07 -34.06 -46.97
C ILE A 9 -26.51 -32.66 -46.69
N PRO A 10 -27.32 -31.62 -46.40
CA PRO A 10 -26.83 -30.34 -45.98
C PRO A 10 -26.32 -30.44 -44.54
N LEU A 11 -25.01 -30.20 -44.35
CA LEU A 11 -24.37 -30.11 -43.07
C LEU A 11 -24.81 -28.78 -42.40
N THR A 12 -25.84 -28.86 -41.56
CA THR A 12 -26.25 -27.72 -40.73
C THR A 12 -25.22 -27.57 -39.61
N LEU A 13 -24.28 -26.64 -39.79
CA LEU A 13 -23.31 -26.25 -38.80
C LEU A 13 -24.02 -25.50 -37.69
N CYS A 14 -24.35 -26.19 -36.59
CA CYS A 14 -24.75 -25.56 -35.34
C CYS A 14 -23.55 -24.82 -34.75
N LEU A 15 -23.43 -23.53 -35.06
CA LEU A 15 -22.60 -22.62 -34.33
C LEU A 15 -23.27 -22.37 -32.97
N LEU A 16 -22.85 -23.17 -31.96
CA LEU A 16 -23.14 -22.91 -30.57
C LEU A 16 -22.21 -21.74 -30.17
N ILE A 17 -22.74 -20.52 -30.32
CA ILE A 17 -22.08 -19.33 -29.78
C ILE A 17 -22.22 -19.42 -28.26
N CYS A 18 -21.23 -20.00 -27.58
CA CYS A 18 -21.02 -19.75 -26.17
C CYS A 18 -20.66 -18.27 -26.00
N ALA A 19 -21.67 -17.45 -25.76
CA ALA A 19 -21.49 -16.12 -25.21
C ALA A 19 -20.95 -16.30 -23.77
N ILE A 20 -19.65 -16.50 -23.65
CA ILE A 20 -18.95 -16.31 -22.39
C ILE A 20 -19.06 -14.82 -22.13
N SER A 21 -19.92 -14.45 -21.18
CA SER A 21 -20.02 -13.07 -20.73
C SER A 21 -18.64 -12.64 -20.24
N ALA A 22 -18.08 -11.62 -20.88
CA ALA A 22 -16.78 -11.05 -20.53
C ALA A 22 -16.75 -10.47 -19.09
N GLY A 23 -17.85 -10.61 -18.34
CA GLY A 23 -17.97 -10.22 -16.93
C GLY A 23 -17.44 -11.27 -15.96
N ASP A 24 -17.50 -12.56 -16.28
CA ASP A 24 -17.14 -13.63 -15.33
C ASP A 24 -15.66 -14.07 -15.41
N ALA A 25 -14.94 -13.68 -16.45
CA ALA A 25 -13.51 -14.00 -16.60
C ALA A 25 -12.59 -13.09 -15.74
N TYR A 26 -13.09 -11.99 -15.18
CA TYR A 26 -12.33 -11.07 -14.33
C TYR A 26 -12.46 -11.34 -12.83
N SER A 27 -13.24 -12.33 -12.43
CA SER A 27 -13.35 -12.76 -11.03
C SER A 27 -12.25 -13.74 -10.58
N GLN A 28 -11.28 -14.07 -11.44
CA GLN A 28 -10.11 -14.81 -10.99
C GLN A 28 -9.29 -13.90 -10.07
N SER A 29 -9.25 -14.27 -8.80
CA SER A 29 -8.55 -13.64 -7.68
C SER A 29 -7.46 -12.64 -8.10
N LEU A 30 -7.83 -11.36 -8.21
CA LEU A 30 -6.90 -10.23 -8.27
C LEU A 30 -6.09 -10.23 -6.96
N GLY A 31 -5.00 -10.96 -6.91
CA GLY A 31 -4.16 -10.95 -5.74
C GLY A 31 -2.89 -11.76 -5.94
N THR A 32 -1.78 -11.06 -5.97
CA THR A 32 -0.47 -11.70 -5.78
C THR A 32 -0.51 -12.43 -4.44
N PRO A 33 -0.39 -13.79 -4.41
CA PRO A 33 -0.46 -14.53 -3.17
C PRO A 33 0.82 -14.31 -2.35
N PHE A 34 0.68 -14.32 -1.04
CA PHE A 34 1.85 -14.53 -0.19
C PHE A 34 2.41 -15.95 -0.37
N PRO A 35 3.71 -16.14 -0.17
CA PRO A 35 4.29 -17.49 -0.10
C PRO A 35 3.53 -18.37 0.89
N ALA A 36 3.35 -19.65 0.58
CA ALA A 36 2.63 -20.61 1.41
C ALA A 36 3.21 -20.77 2.84
N SER A 37 4.46 -20.37 3.05
CA SER A 37 5.13 -20.35 4.35
C SER A 37 4.69 -19.21 5.26
N PHE A 38 4.05 -18.16 4.72
CA PHE A 38 3.57 -17.04 5.56
C PHE A 38 2.44 -17.49 6.49
N ARG A 39 2.44 -16.95 7.71
CA ARG A 39 1.44 -17.23 8.75
C ARG A 39 0.79 -15.93 9.16
N ASN A 40 -0.46 -16.01 9.63
CA ASN A 40 -1.24 -14.89 10.19
C ASN A 40 -1.38 -13.69 9.23
N THR A 41 -1.32 -13.91 7.93
CA THR A 41 -1.51 -12.84 6.93
C THR A 41 -2.94 -12.29 6.99
N ARG A 42 -3.10 -11.05 6.53
CA ARG A 42 -4.40 -10.38 6.42
C ARG A 42 -4.68 -10.03 4.95
N ASN A 43 -5.92 -9.61 4.70
CA ASN A 43 -6.30 -9.09 3.38
C ASN A 43 -5.39 -7.94 2.96
N ASN A 44 -4.95 -7.98 1.71
CA ASN A 44 -4.14 -6.91 1.14
C ASN A 44 -5.04 -5.75 0.70
N GLU A 45 -5.29 -4.81 1.60
CA GLU A 45 -6.20 -3.66 1.43
C GLU A 45 -5.61 -2.41 2.06
N LEU A 46 -6.07 -1.24 1.62
CA LEU A 46 -5.76 0.03 2.27
C LEU A 46 -6.75 0.29 3.42
N ILE A 47 -6.24 0.77 4.53
CA ILE A 47 -7.03 1.45 5.54
C ILE A 47 -7.30 2.87 5.00
N ASP A 48 -8.52 3.36 5.14
CA ASP A 48 -8.95 4.68 4.64
C ASP A 48 -8.66 4.93 3.15
N GLY A 49 -8.76 3.90 2.31
CA GLY A 49 -8.52 4.02 0.87
C GLY A 49 -9.40 5.07 0.18
N ALA A 50 -10.55 5.41 0.77
CA ALA A 50 -11.43 6.50 0.30
C ALA A 50 -10.76 7.88 0.32
N ALA A 51 -9.74 8.12 1.14
CA ALA A 51 -8.94 9.33 1.15
C ALA A 51 -8.26 9.62 -0.20
N LEU A 52 -8.08 8.59 -1.05
CA LEU A 52 -7.54 8.73 -2.40
C LEU A 52 -8.61 9.11 -3.45
N SER A 53 -9.85 9.40 -3.07
CA SER A 53 -10.95 9.75 -3.99
C SER A 53 -10.63 10.90 -4.96
N PRO A 54 -9.87 11.96 -4.60
CA PRO A 54 -9.46 12.98 -5.57
C PRO A 54 -8.61 12.43 -6.70
N VAL A 55 -7.67 11.54 -6.39
CA VAL A 55 -6.82 10.82 -7.37
C VAL A 55 -7.69 9.90 -8.23
N PHE A 56 -8.55 9.11 -7.61
CA PHE A 56 -9.46 8.19 -8.31
C PHE A 56 -10.43 8.92 -9.25
N ARG A 57 -10.85 10.11 -8.89
CA ARG A 57 -11.68 10.97 -9.76
C ARG A 57 -10.92 11.38 -11.03
N LYS A 58 -9.64 11.78 -10.91
CA LYS A 58 -8.79 12.09 -12.07
C LYS A 58 -8.62 10.87 -12.99
N ILE A 59 -8.41 9.68 -12.42
CA ILE A 59 -8.31 8.42 -13.16
C ILE A 59 -9.61 8.14 -13.93
N LYS A 60 -10.77 8.23 -13.28
CA LYS A 60 -12.11 8.06 -13.91
C LYS A 60 -12.35 9.06 -15.05
N GLN A 61 -11.83 10.26 -14.92
CA GLN A 61 -11.87 11.31 -15.95
C GLN A 61 -10.82 11.12 -17.06
N LYS A 62 -10.07 10.02 -17.04
CA LYS A 62 -8.98 9.74 -18.00
C LYS A 62 -7.90 10.84 -18.04
N ARG A 63 -7.71 11.56 -16.94
CA ARG A 63 -6.64 12.57 -16.78
C ARG A 63 -5.35 11.89 -16.35
N ALA A 64 -4.21 12.48 -16.69
CA ALA A 64 -2.91 12.08 -16.16
C ALA A 64 -2.89 12.27 -14.63
N VAL A 65 -2.24 11.34 -13.93
CA VAL A 65 -2.03 11.38 -12.48
C VAL A 65 -0.54 11.24 -12.21
N LYS A 66 0.02 12.21 -11.51
CA LYS A 66 1.42 12.19 -11.08
C LYS A 66 1.54 11.60 -9.69
N VAL A 67 2.35 10.56 -9.55
CA VAL A 67 2.63 9.88 -8.28
C VAL A 67 4.10 10.03 -7.94
N MET A 68 4.39 10.48 -6.72
CA MET A 68 5.74 10.51 -6.14
C MET A 68 5.83 9.51 -4.99
N HIS A 69 6.81 8.61 -5.03
CA HIS A 69 7.09 7.69 -3.92
C HIS A 69 8.37 8.14 -3.20
N ILE A 70 8.25 8.57 -1.97
CA ILE A 70 9.38 8.96 -1.12
C ILE A 70 9.64 7.94 -0.02
N GLY A 71 10.90 7.81 0.40
CA GLY A 71 11.24 6.89 1.47
C GLY A 71 12.74 6.79 1.77
N ASP A 72 13.09 5.77 2.51
CA ASP A 72 14.45 5.46 2.94
C ASP A 72 15.23 4.59 1.92
N SER A 73 16.12 3.72 2.41
CA SER A 73 16.91 2.81 1.60
C SER A 73 16.07 1.81 0.80
N HIS A 74 14.89 1.44 1.28
CA HIS A 74 13.98 0.54 0.56
C HIS A 74 13.46 1.17 -0.74
N VAL A 75 13.18 2.47 -0.71
CA VAL A 75 12.82 3.24 -1.92
C VAL A 75 14.05 3.56 -2.76
N LYS A 76 15.18 3.95 -2.12
CA LYS A 76 16.45 4.25 -2.80
C LYS A 76 16.97 3.06 -3.62
N GLY A 77 16.77 1.84 -3.15
CA GLY A 77 17.17 0.60 -3.82
C GLY A 77 16.48 0.33 -5.16
N ASN A 78 15.49 1.13 -5.51
CA ASN A 78 14.74 1.23 -6.77
C ASN A 78 13.83 0.05 -7.15
N ILE A 79 14.04 -1.17 -6.70
CA ILE A 79 13.23 -2.34 -7.09
C ILE A 79 11.78 -2.18 -6.59
N LEU A 80 11.61 -1.85 -5.30
CA LEU A 80 10.28 -1.60 -4.72
C LEU A 80 9.51 -0.52 -5.51
N PRO A 81 9.99 0.74 -5.61
CA PRO A 81 9.21 1.79 -6.25
C PRO A 81 9.01 1.55 -7.75
N ARG A 82 9.97 0.96 -8.48
CA ARG A 82 9.77 0.59 -9.88
C ARG A 82 8.68 -0.47 -10.06
N THR A 83 8.61 -1.44 -9.15
CA THR A 83 7.54 -2.45 -9.20
C THR A 83 6.18 -1.84 -8.89
N VAL A 84 6.11 -0.95 -7.90
CA VAL A 84 4.87 -0.18 -7.63
C VAL A 84 4.44 0.60 -8.87
N GLY A 85 5.35 1.37 -9.45
CA GLY A 85 5.07 2.16 -10.66
C GLY A 85 4.59 1.31 -11.83
N ALA A 86 5.28 0.21 -12.12
CA ALA A 86 4.90 -0.72 -13.20
C ALA A 86 3.52 -1.35 -12.96
N THR A 87 3.23 -1.76 -11.71
CA THR A 87 1.92 -2.32 -11.34
C THR A 87 0.81 -1.28 -11.49
N LEU A 88 1.04 -0.05 -11.03
CA LEU A 88 0.06 1.03 -11.17
C LEU A 88 -0.15 1.43 -12.63
N GLN A 89 0.90 1.51 -13.43
CA GLN A 89 0.80 1.82 -14.87
C GLN A 89 0.09 0.72 -15.67
N HIS A 90 0.20 -0.54 -15.23
CA HIS A 90 -0.59 -1.63 -15.80
C HIS A 90 -2.10 -1.41 -15.62
N TYR A 91 -2.53 -0.99 -14.42
CA TYR A 91 -3.95 -0.71 -14.15
C TYR A 91 -4.39 0.67 -14.64
N PHE A 92 -3.49 1.65 -14.64
CA PHE A 92 -3.75 3.06 -14.94
C PHE A 92 -2.71 3.59 -15.94
N PRO A 93 -2.86 3.34 -17.25
CA PRO A 93 -1.83 3.64 -18.25
C PRO A 93 -1.41 5.11 -18.36
N ARG A 94 -2.21 6.05 -17.83
CA ARG A 94 -1.90 7.49 -17.80
C ARG A 94 -1.26 7.96 -16.49
N MET A 95 -0.78 7.03 -15.67
CA MET A 95 -0.11 7.37 -14.43
C MET A 95 1.38 7.61 -14.68
N GLU A 96 1.86 8.78 -14.27
CA GLU A 96 3.26 9.15 -14.24
C GLU A 96 3.81 8.84 -12.85
N PHE A 97 4.86 8.03 -12.77
CA PHE A 97 5.39 7.57 -11.49
C PHE A 97 6.86 7.93 -11.34
N THR A 98 7.16 8.67 -10.29
CA THR A 98 8.51 9.04 -9.90
C THR A 98 8.80 8.62 -8.46
N TYR A 99 10.07 8.53 -8.08
CA TYR A 99 10.43 8.18 -6.71
C TYR A 99 11.74 8.84 -6.27
N TYR A 100 11.85 9.07 -4.96
CA TYR A 100 13.04 9.62 -4.35
C TYR A 100 13.29 8.98 -2.99
N GLY A 101 14.41 8.29 -2.84
CA GLY A 101 14.80 7.62 -1.59
C GLY A 101 16.18 8.07 -1.11
N ILE A 102 16.39 8.06 0.21
CA ILE A 102 17.67 8.38 0.85
C ILE A 102 18.05 7.25 1.82
N ASN A 103 19.24 6.69 1.69
CA ASN A 103 19.73 5.66 2.60
C ASN A 103 19.75 6.15 4.04
N GLY A 104 19.20 5.36 4.96
CA GLY A 104 19.16 5.65 6.39
C GLY A 104 18.27 6.83 6.79
N ALA A 105 17.44 7.33 5.87
CA ALA A 105 16.61 8.49 6.16
C ALA A 105 15.45 8.15 7.09
N TRP A 106 15.14 9.09 7.96
CA TRP A 106 13.90 9.21 8.73
C TRP A 106 12.98 10.21 8.02
N ALA A 107 11.71 10.19 8.30
CA ALA A 107 10.73 11.09 7.68
C ALA A 107 11.14 12.58 7.78
N ARG A 108 11.69 13.00 8.90
CA ARG A 108 12.15 14.39 9.14
C ARG A 108 13.20 14.88 8.13
N ARG A 109 13.94 13.97 7.48
CA ARG A 109 14.95 14.31 6.47
C ARG A 109 14.36 14.97 5.23
N PHE A 110 13.08 14.72 5.00
CA PHE A 110 12.37 15.15 3.80
C PHE A 110 11.59 16.46 3.96
N TYR A 111 11.49 17.03 5.15
CA TYR A 111 10.82 18.30 5.33
C TYR A 111 11.76 19.52 5.41
N GLU A 112 13.05 19.34 5.20
CA GLU A 112 13.99 20.45 4.98
C GLU A 112 13.62 21.18 3.67
N ALA A 113 13.72 22.52 3.66
CA ALA A 113 13.15 23.36 2.60
C ALA A 113 13.66 23.01 1.19
N ASP A 114 14.98 22.80 1.05
CA ASP A 114 15.61 22.43 -0.22
C ASP A 114 15.15 21.06 -0.72
N MET A 115 14.85 20.14 0.16
CA MET A 115 14.29 18.82 -0.19
C MET A 115 12.86 18.95 -0.71
N ILE A 116 12.02 19.73 -0.05
CA ILE A 116 10.63 19.98 -0.48
C ILE A 116 10.60 20.57 -1.88
N ASP A 117 11.38 21.61 -2.12
CA ASP A 117 11.39 22.29 -3.42
C ASP A 117 11.91 21.40 -4.55
N ARG A 118 12.95 20.62 -4.29
CA ARG A 118 13.56 19.77 -5.31
C ARG A 118 12.74 18.52 -5.62
N VAL A 119 12.24 17.82 -4.55
CA VAL A 119 11.56 16.54 -4.72
C VAL A 119 10.14 16.72 -5.24
N PHE A 120 9.48 17.81 -4.85
CA PHE A 120 8.09 18.06 -5.21
C PHE A 120 7.90 19.12 -6.31
N ALA A 121 8.94 19.42 -7.08
CA ALA A 121 8.90 20.38 -8.20
C ALA A 121 7.81 20.07 -9.23
N GLU A 122 7.52 18.78 -9.47
CA GLU A 122 6.54 18.31 -10.45
C GLU A 122 5.07 18.35 -9.95
N HIS A 123 4.84 18.80 -8.74
CA HIS A 123 3.51 18.88 -8.12
C HIS A 123 2.70 17.58 -8.26
N PRO A 124 3.07 16.50 -7.56
CA PRO A 124 2.36 15.23 -7.62
C PRO A 124 0.93 15.33 -7.09
N ASP A 125 0.04 14.50 -7.63
CA ASP A 125 -1.33 14.32 -7.15
C ASP A 125 -1.42 13.38 -5.95
N LEU A 126 -0.48 12.43 -5.88
CA LEU A 126 -0.36 11.44 -4.82
C LEU A 126 1.10 11.34 -4.39
N VAL A 127 1.32 11.40 -3.08
CA VAL A 127 2.63 11.07 -2.48
C VAL A 127 2.49 9.79 -1.67
N ILE A 128 3.26 8.77 -2.04
CA ILE A 128 3.44 7.54 -1.25
C ILE A 128 4.62 7.77 -0.32
N ILE A 129 4.43 7.55 0.98
CA ILE A 129 5.41 7.82 2.04
C ILE A 129 5.79 6.52 2.72
N SER A 130 7.03 6.06 2.52
CA SER A 130 7.56 4.78 3.02
C SER A 130 8.77 4.99 3.92
N PHE A 131 8.50 5.34 5.18
CA PHE A 131 9.47 5.43 6.26
C PHE A 131 9.09 4.46 7.39
N GLY A 132 9.90 4.41 8.43
CA GLY A 132 9.63 3.66 9.65
C GLY A 132 10.66 2.58 9.94
N THR A 133 11.41 2.08 8.97
CA THR A 133 12.44 1.06 9.21
C THR A 133 13.58 1.63 10.06
N ASN A 134 14.08 2.82 9.73
CA ASN A 134 15.16 3.46 10.49
C ASN A 134 14.67 3.96 11.85
N GLU A 135 13.44 4.46 11.93
CA GLU A 135 12.79 4.83 13.19
C GLU A 135 12.68 3.60 14.12
N ALA A 136 12.34 2.43 13.58
CA ALA A 136 12.26 1.19 14.36
C ALA A 136 13.64 0.70 14.84
N HIS A 137 14.72 1.04 14.14
CA HIS A 137 16.10 0.71 14.52
C HIS A 137 16.73 1.71 15.50
N GLY A 138 16.07 2.84 15.74
CA GLY A 138 16.48 3.84 16.73
C GLY A 138 16.08 3.44 18.15
N ASN A 139 16.05 4.46 19.03
CA ASN A 139 15.45 4.31 20.35
C ASN A 139 13.94 4.02 20.24
N PRO A 140 13.31 3.48 21.29
CA PRO A 140 11.84 3.39 21.31
C PRO A 140 11.23 4.73 20.94
N ILE A 141 10.27 4.72 20.00
CA ILE A 141 9.68 5.98 19.52
C ILE A 141 8.77 6.58 20.59
N ASP A 142 8.83 7.91 20.70
CA ASP A 142 7.75 8.70 21.29
C ASP A 142 6.68 8.89 20.20
N GLU A 143 5.50 8.30 20.37
CA GLU A 143 4.43 8.33 19.37
C GLU A 143 3.97 9.76 19.06
N ARG A 144 4.01 10.70 20.05
CA ARG A 144 3.66 12.09 19.85
C ARG A 144 4.68 12.79 18.94
N VAL A 145 5.97 12.65 19.25
CA VAL A 145 7.06 13.24 18.45
C VAL A 145 7.08 12.66 17.03
N HIS A 146 6.78 11.38 16.89
CA HIS A 146 6.68 10.74 15.60
C HIS A 146 5.50 11.27 14.77
N ALA A 147 4.33 11.44 15.41
CA ALA A 147 3.16 12.05 14.77
C ALA A 147 3.42 13.51 14.35
N GLU A 148 4.06 14.32 15.20
CA GLU A 148 4.47 15.70 14.88
C GLU A 148 5.43 15.75 13.68
N THR A 149 6.32 14.76 13.57
CA THR A 149 7.23 14.64 12.43
C THR A 149 6.48 14.37 11.13
N MET A 150 5.52 13.43 11.14
CA MET A 150 4.69 13.12 9.99
C MET A 150 3.78 14.30 9.61
N GLN A 151 3.20 14.99 10.60
CA GLN A 151 2.41 16.19 10.36
C GLN A 151 3.24 17.30 9.70
N THR A 152 4.44 17.58 10.24
CA THR A 152 5.34 18.58 9.65
C THR A 152 5.67 18.25 8.20
N LEU A 153 5.94 16.97 7.89
CA LEU A 153 6.22 16.53 6.52
C LEU A 153 5.02 16.77 5.60
N THR A 154 3.84 16.30 5.99
CA THR A 154 2.62 16.43 5.16
C THR A 154 2.19 17.88 4.98
N ASP A 155 2.32 18.73 6.00
CA ASP A 155 2.01 20.15 5.92
C ASP A 155 2.92 20.87 4.91
N ARG A 156 4.23 20.63 4.98
CA ARG A 156 5.19 21.24 4.03
C ARG A 156 4.97 20.76 2.60
N ILE A 157 4.69 19.47 2.40
CA ILE A 157 4.34 18.95 1.08
C ILE A 157 3.04 19.58 0.59
N SER A 158 2.01 19.70 1.45
CA SER A 158 0.72 20.31 1.09
C SER A 158 0.86 21.79 0.73
N GLN A 159 1.72 22.54 1.42
CA GLN A 159 2.04 23.92 1.08
C GLN A 159 2.69 24.03 -0.30
N ARG A 160 3.58 23.10 -0.65
CA ARG A 160 4.26 23.05 -1.96
C ARG A 160 3.35 22.51 -3.07
N CYS A 161 2.46 21.57 -2.74
CA CYS A 161 1.57 20.85 -3.66
C CYS A 161 0.12 20.89 -3.15
N PRO A 162 -0.60 22.01 -3.30
CA PRO A 162 -1.98 22.11 -2.82
C PRO A 162 -2.90 21.04 -3.43
N GLY A 163 -3.68 20.36 -2.58
CA GLY A 163 -4.61 19.30 -2.99
C GLY A 163 -3.98 17.93 -3.22
N VAL A 164 -2.70 17.74 -2.87
CA VAL A 164 -2.03 16.44 -2.90
C VAL A 164 -2.71 15.46 -1.94
N CYS A 165 -2.82 14.19 -2.36
CA CYS A 165 -3.24 13.08 -1.49
C CYS A 165 -2.02 12.36 -0.93
N PHE A 166 -2.17 11.77 0.25
CA PHE A 166 -1.12 10.98 0.91
C PHE A 166 -1.53 9.52 1.06
N LEU A 167 -0.56 8.63 0.84
CA LEU A 167 -0.63 7.21 1.16
C LEU A 167 0.63 6.83 1.94
N PHE A 168 0.46 6.50 3.20
CA PHE A 168 1.56 5.99 4.01
C PHE A 168 1.70 4.48 3.86
N THR A 169 2.92 3.96 4.05
CA THR A 169 3.16 2.53 4.24
C THR A 169 3.84 2.30 5.57
N THR A 170 3.48 1.23 6.27
CA THR A 170 4.23 0.82 7.46
C THR A 170 5.50 0.07 7.07
N PRO A 171 6.55 0.01 7.94
CA PRO A 171 7.72 -0.82 7.68
C PRO A 171 7.32 -2.31 7.68
N PRO A 172 7.80 -3.13 6.73
CA PRO A 172 7.33 -4.51 6.56
C PRO A 172 7.85 -5.48 7.63
N GLY A 173 8.85 -5.08 8.41
CA GLY A 173 9.51 -5.89 9.44
C GLY A 173 11.01 -6.02 9.21
N SER A 174 11.76 -6.11 10.29
CA SER A 174 13.22 -6.24 10.27
C SER A 174 13.73 -6.95 11.50
N TYR A 175 15.03 -7.22 11.56
CA TYR A 175 15.70 -7.83 12.69
C TYR A 175 16.75 -6.89 13.25
N ILE A 176 16.99 -6.98 14.57
CA ILE A 176 18.08 -6.32 15.25
C ILE A 176 19.08 -7.33 15.79
N ALA A 177 20.32 -6.88 16.01
CA ALA A 177 21.33 -7.68 16.69
C ALA A 177 21.11 -7.60 18.20
N GLN A 178 20.84 -8.75 18.83
CA GLN A 178 20.74 -8.87 20.29
C GLN A 178 22.02 -9.51 20.83
N ARG A 179 22.61 -8.93 21.86
CA ARG A 179 23.77 -9.52 22.54
C ARG A 179 23.37 -10.79 23.27
N THR A 180 24.08 -11.88 23.03
CA THR A 180 23.86 -13.19 23.66
C THR A 180 24.99 -13.60 24.59
N GLY A 181 26.13 -12.89 24.55
CA GLY A 181 27.29 -13.15 25.41
C GLY A 181 28.44 -12.21 25.11
N SER A 182 29.52 -12.38 25.85
CA SER A 182 30.79 -11.71 25.58
C SER A 182 31.97 -12.58 25.94
N TYR A 183 33.08 -12.39 25.27
CA TYR A 183 34.38 -12.97 25.63
C TYR A 183 35.47 -11.92 25.53
N THR A 184 36.55 -12.13 26.26
CA THR A 184 37.62 -11.16 26.32
C THR A 184 38.89 -11.77 25.73
N THR A 185 39.59 -10.99 24.91
CA THR A 185 40.89 -11.35 24.33
C THR A 185 41.98 -10.35 24.82
N GLY A 186 43.24 -10.78 24.76
CA GLY A 186 44.37 -9.98 25.19
C GLY A 186 44.58 -9.95 26.71
N ARG A 187 45.69 -9.35 27.13
CA ARG A 187 46.05 -9.16 28.53
C ARG A 187 46.47 -7.71 28.80
N GLY A 188 46.29 -7.26 30.04
CA GLY A 188 46.68 -5.93 30.46
C GLY A 188 46.04 -4.83 29.62
N ARG A 189 46.82 -3.88 29.11
CA ARG A 189 46.34 -2.73 28.30
C ARG A 189 45.79 -3.14 26.93
N SER A 190 46.07 -4.36 26.44
CA SER A 190 45.56 -4.89 25.17
C SER A 190 44.25 -5.69 25.34
N ARG A 191 43.66 -5.74 26.51
CA ARG A 191 42.42 -6.42 26.80
C ARG A 191 41.26 -5.81 26.00
N ARG A 192 40.57 -6.63 25.21
CA ARG A 192 39.39 -6.24 24.40
C ARG A 192 38.23 -7.19 24.67
N THR A 193 37.07 -6.62 24.92
CA THR A 193 35.80 -7.39 25.03
C THR A 193 35.13 -7.48 23.67
N HIS A 194 34.82 -8.70 23.26
CA HIS A 194 34.05 -8.99 22.08
C HIS A 194 32.66 -9.44 22.51
N TYR A 195 31.65 -9.09 21.72
CA TYR A 195 30.26 -9.48 21.99
C TYR A 195 29.82 -10.50 20.93
N THR A 196 29.16 -11.56 21.37
CA THR A 196 28.41 -12.45 20.49
C THR A 196 26.99 -11.87 20.34
N THR A 197 26.43 -11.94 19.14
CA THR A 197 25.10 -11.44 18.86
C THR A 197 24.31 -12.47 18.06
N THR A 198 23.00 -12.47 18.24
CA THR A 198 22.04 -13.16 17.36
C THR A 198 21.07 -12.16 16.75
N LYS A 199 20.49 -12.49 15.62
CA LYS A 199 19.44 -11.69 14.97
C LYS A 199 18.09 -12.08 15.56
N VAL A 200 17.36 -11.11 16.10
CA VAL A 200 16.00 -11.29 16.64
C VAL A 200 15.05 -10.33 15.94
N PRO A 201 13.74 -10.68 15.80
CA PRO A 201 12.74 -9.76 15.26
C PRO A 201 12.75 -8.43 16.01
N ASN A 202 12.72 -7.34 15.26
CA ASN A 202 12.69 -5.99 15.84
C ASN A 202 11.27 -5.68 16.35
N GLN A 203 11.08 -5.79 17.66
CA GLN A 203 9.78 -5.52 18.29
C GLN A 203 9.32 -4.07 18.16
N ASN A 204 10.26 -3.12 18.00
CA ASN A 204 9.93 -1.71 17.83
C ASN A 204 9.24 -1.42 16.48
N THR A 205 9.36 -2.33 15.50
CA THR A 205 8.62 -2.23 14.22
C THR A 205 7.10 -2.15 14.45
N ALA A 206 6.56 -2.92 15.39
CA ALA A 206 5.14 -2.89 15.73
C ALA A 206 4.70 -1.52 16.28
N ASN A 207 5.54 -0.88 17.11
CA ASN A 207 5.25 0.44 17.68
C ASN A 207 5.23 1.51 16.57
N VAL A 208 6.21 1.47 15.66
CA VAL A 208 6.29 2.40 14.53
C VAL A 208 5.11 2.20 13.59
N ALA A 209 4.77 0.96 13.23
CA ALA A 209 3.63 0.65 12.38
C ALA A 209 2.31 1.18 13.00
N ARG A 210 2.09 0.94 14.30
CA ARG A 210 0.93 1.45 15.03
C ARG A 210 0.88 2.98 15.01
N SER A 211 2.00 3.66 15.27
CA SER A 211 2.09 5.12 15.25
C SER A 211 1.73 5.70 13.89
N ILE A 212 2.20 5.10 12.78
CA ILE A 212 1.84 5.51 11.42
C ILE A 212 0.34 5.32 11.17
N VAL A 213 -0.22 4.16 11.54
CA VAL A 213 -1.65 3.88 11.35
C VAL A 213 -2.51 4.85 12.15
N ASN A 214 -2.19 5.08 13.43
CA ASN A 214 -2.92 6.01 14.29
C ASN A 214 -2.88 7.45 13.72
N PHE A 215 -1.71 7.90 13.27
CA PHE A 215 -1.57 9.21 12.62
C PHE A 215 -2.45 9.32 11.39
N CYS A 216 -2.39 8.34 10.48
CA CYS A 216 -3.16 8.37 9.24
C CYS A 216 -4.68 8.36 9.51
N GLN A 217 -5.15 7.55 10.46
CA GLN A 217 -6.57 7.52 10.84
C GLN A 217 -7.03 8.86 11.44
N ALA A 218 -6.23 9.47 12.32
CA ALA A 218 -6.54 10.77 12.92
C ALA A 218 -6.62 11.91 11.90
N HIS A 219 -5.88 11.79 10.79
CA HIS A 219 -5.80 12.82 9.74
C HIS A 219 -6.52 12.43 8.44
N HIS A 220 -7.32 11.35 8.44
CA HIS A 220 -8.08 10.86 7.28
C HIS A 220 -7.19 10.65 6.05
N MET A 221 -6.01 10.06 6.24
CA MET A 221 -5.06 9.70 5.19
C MET A 221 -5.08 8.19 4.94
N ALA A 222 -4.85 7.77 3.70
CA ALA A 222 -4.75 6.36 3.37
C ALA A 222 -3.46 5.75 3.94
N VAL A 223 -3.54 4.51 4.43
CA VAL A 223 -2.36 3.76 4.85
C VAL A 223 -2.40 2.31 4.39
N TRP A 224 -1.27 1.82 3.90
CA TRP A 224 -1.02 0.42 3.61
C TRP A 224 -0.21 -0.20 4.75
N ASP A 225 -0.89 -0.90 5.64
CA ASP A 225 -0.26 -1.52 6.81
C ASP A 225 0.33 -2.89 6.44
N ILE A 226 1.42 -2.87 5.67
CA ILE A 226 2.11 -4.11 5.24
C ILE A 226 2.61 -4.93 6.44
N PHE A 227 2.93 -4.29 7.58
CA PHE A 227 3.34 -5.04 8.76
C PHE A 227 2.24 -5.99 9.25
N THR A 228 1.03 -5.47 9.44
CA THR A 228 -0.13 -6.28 9.83
C THR A 228 -0.54 -7.25 8.73
N ILE A 229 -0.55 -6.81 7.47
CA ILE A 229 -0.89 -7.64 6.30
C ILE A 229 0.07 -8.85 6.20
N ALA A 230 1.36 -8.66 6.46
CA ALA A 230 2.38 -9.72 6.38
C ALA A 230 2.46 -10.61 7.63
N GLY A 231 1.56 -10.46 8.62
CA GLY A 231 1.48 -11.32 9.81
C GLY A 231 1.64 -10.61 11.15
N GLY A 232 1.85 -9.30 11.17
CA GLY A 232 1.87 -8.46 12.36
C GLY A 232 3.00 -8.79 13.36
N PRO A 233 2.81 -8.42 14.64
CA PRO A 233 3.85 -8.57 15.67
C PRO A 233 4.36 -9.99 15.86
N THR A 234 3.52 -10.98 15.57
CA THR A 234 3.84 -12.39 15.81
C THR A 234 4.54 -13.06 14.66
N ALA A 235 4.35 -12.60 13.43
CA ALA A 235 4.80 -13.35 12.27
C ALA A 235 5.46 -12.51 11.15
N ALA A 236 5.22 -11.20 11.03
CA ALA A 236 5.70 -10.43 9.89
C ALA A 236 7.22 -10.61 9.64
N CYS A 237 8.05 -10.35 10.64
CA CYS A 237 9.51 -10.48 10.49
C CYS A 237 9.94 -11.90 10.10
N THR A 238 9.35 -12.92 10.76
CA THR A 238 9.71 -14.33 10.51
C THR A 238 9.19 -14.81 9.17
N ASN A 239 8.03 -14.35 8.72
CA ASN A 239 7.47 -14.69 7.41
C ASN A 239 8.42 -14.29 6.27
N TRP A 240 8.87 -13.04 6.25
CA TRP A 240 9.79 -12.55 5.23
C TRP A 240 11.11 -13.35 5.23
N ARG A 241 11.67 -13.61 6.42
CA ARG A 241 12.93 -14.33 6.55
C ARG A 241 12.81 -15.80 6.15
N ASN A 242 11.79 -16.51 6.67
CA ASN A 242 11.60 -17.93 6.41
C ASN A 242 11.24 -18.23 4.96
N ALA A 243 10.64 -17.29 4.25
CA ALA A 243 10.39 -17.39 2.82
C ALA A 243 11.63 -17.08 1.95
N GLY A 244 12.79 -16.78 2.55
CA GLY A 244 14.00 -16.44 1.81
C GLY A 244 13.90 -15.12 1.04
N LEU A 245 13.10 -14.16 1.53
CA LEU A 245 12.85 -12.89 0.86
C LEU A 245 13.67 -11.72 1.43
N MET A 246 14.38 -11.94 2.54
CA MET A 246 15.25 -10.95 3.17
C MET A 246 16.71 -11.15 2.81
N ASN A 247 17.46 -10.05 2.76
CA ASN A 247 18.92 -10.08 2.63
C ASN A 247 19.57 -10.58 3.94
N THR A 248 20.85 -10.86 3.90
CA THR A 248 21.63 -11.37 5.06
C THR A 248 21.70 -10.38 6.22
N ASP A 249 21.57 -9.08 5.96
CA ASP A 249 21.47 -8.06 7.00
C ASP A 249 20.16 -8.16 7.81
N CYS A 250 19.13 -8.82 7.26
CA CYS A 250 17.80 -8.98 7.83
C CYS A 250 17.07 -7.63 8.08
N VAL A 251 17.43 -6.62 7.31
CA VAL A 251 16.76 -5.29 7.26
C VAL A 251 16.23 -5.05 5.86
N HIS A 252 17.08 -5.24 4.86
CA HIS A 252 16.70 -5.10 3.46
C HIS A 252 16.17 -6.43 2.90
N TYR A 253 15.49 -6.32 1.77
CA TYR A 253 14.89 -7.46 1.09
C TYR A 253 15.66 -7.81 -0.17
N LEU A 254 15.60 -9.07 -0.57
CA LEU A 254 16.05 -9.50 -1.89
C LEU A 254 15.13 -8.91 -2.98
N ALA A 255 15.57 -8.96 -4.21
CA ALA A 255 14.77 -8.46 -5.35
C ALA A 255 13.36 -9.07 -5.36
N SER A 256 13.23 -10.38 -5.12
CA SER A 256 11.95 -11.08 -5.02
C SER A 256 11.03 -10.53 -3.92
N GLY A 257 11.60 -10.19 -2.76
CA GLY A 257 10.86 -9.58 -1.65
C GLY A 257 10.34 -8.19 -1.97
N TYR A 258 11.16 -7.36 -2.61
CA TYR A 258 10.73 -6.02 -3.07
C TYR A 258 9.71 -6.09 -4.20
N VAL A 259 9.84 -7.04 -5.13
CA VAL A 259 8.85 -7.27 -6.19
C VAL A 259 7.51 -7.69 -5.60
N LEU A 260 7.51 -8.60 -4.61
CA LEU A 260 6.28 -9.00 -3.91
C LEU A 260 5.61 -7.80 -3.25
N GLN A 261 6.35 -7.02 -2.45
CA GLN A 261 5.82 -5.82 -1.79
C GLN A 261 5.27 -4.80 -2.79
N GLY A 262 5.99 -4.54 -3.88
CA GLY A 262 5.58 -3.56 -4.89
C GLY A 262 4.29 -3.96 -5.62
N LYS A 263 4.13 -5.24 -5.95
CA LYS A 263 2.89 -5.77 -6.53
C LYS A 263 1.73 -5.64 -5.55
N LEU A 264 1.92 -6.09 -4.31
CA LEU A 264 0.89 -6.01 -3.26
C LEU A 264 0.42 -4.57 -3.04
N LEU A 265 1.33 -3.59 -2.96
CA LEU A 265 0.95 -2.18 -2.79
C LEU A 265 0.15 -1.66 -4.00
N GLY A 266 0.61 -1.92 -5.22
CA GLY A 266 -0.11 -1.51 -6.43
C GLY A 266 -1.51 -2.12 -6.52
N GLU A 267 -1.66 -3.39 -6.16
CA GLU A 267 -2.95 -4.09 -6.11
C GLU A 267 -3.87 -3.54 -5.00
N ALA A 268 -3.34 -3.19 -3.82
CA ALA A 268 -4.13 -2.58 -2.76
C ALA A 268 -4.71 -1.22 -3.19
N ILE A 269 -3.94 -0.41 -3.92
CA ILE A 269 -4.41 0.85 -4.50
C ILE A 269 -5.50 0.58 -5.56
N TYR A 270 -5.31 -0.42 -6.42
CA TYR A 270 -6.30 -0.79 -7.42
C TYR A 270 -7.60 -1.30 -6.79
N LYS A 271 -7.54 -2.12 -5.75
CA LYS A 271 -8.73 -2.57 -4.99
C LYS A 271 -9.50 -1.39 -4.37
N ALA A 272 -8.80 -0.43 -3.78
CA ALA A 272 -9.43 0.78 -3.23
C ALA A 272 -10.14 1.60 -4.33
N TYR A 273 -9.53 1.72 -5.53
CA TYR A 273 -10.15 2.36 -6.68
C TYR A 273 -11.44 1.65 -7.12
N THR A 274 -11.43 0.32 -7.25
CA THR A 274 -12.60 -0.46 -7.69
C THR A 274 -13.71 -0.46 -6.65
N GLY A 275 -13.38 -0.56 -5.36
CA GLY A 275 -14.33 -0.46 -4.25
C GLY A 275 -15.06 0.90 -4.21
N THR A 276 -14.33 2.00 -4.42
CA THR A 276 -14.92 3.34 -4.51
C THR A 276 -15.81 3.50 -5.75
N ALA A 277 -15.50 2.78 -6.83
CA ALA A 277 -16.33 2.78 -8.05
C ALA A 277 -17.67 2.07 -7.83
N ALA A 278 -17.69 0.94 -7.12
CA ALA A 278 -18.89 0.19 -6.79
C ALA A 278 -19.84 0.97 -5.88
N SER A 279 -19.33 1.62 -4.83
CA SER A 279 -20.11 2.45 -3.91
C SER A 279 -20.77 3.64 -4.60
N GLY A 280 -20.09 4.29 -5.54
CA GLY A 280 -20.64 5.41 -6.30
C GLY A 280 -21.74 5.02 -7.30
N SER A 281 -21.80 3.75 -7.69
CA SER A 281 -22.87 3.22 -8.57
C SER A 281 -24.17 2.91 -7.79
N GLN A 282 -24.07 2.52 -6.53
CA GLN A 282 -25.24 2.23 -5.68
C GLN A 282 -25.97 3.50 -5.22
N THR A 283 -25.28 4.62 -5.09
CA THR A 283 -25.91 5.90 -4.66
C THR A 283 -26.81 6.52 -5.76
N ARG A 284 -26.80 6.02 -6.98
CA ARG A 284 -27.57 6.55 -8.11
C ARG A 284 -28.94 5.91 -8.31
N MET A 285 -29.36 4.97 -7.46
CA MET A 285 -30.65 4.27 -7.53
C MET A 285 -31.60 4.58 -6.36
N VAL A 286 -31.48 5.71 -5.70
CA VAL A 286 -32.54 6.18 -4.80
C VAL A 286 -33.41 7.16 -5.57
N HIS A 287 -34.53 6.65 -6.10
CA HIS A 287 -35.64 7.48 -6.57
C HIS A 287 -36.17 8.34 -5.42
N PRO A 288 -36.38 9.64 -5.59
CA PRO A 288 -37.09 10.42 -4.60
C PRO A 288 -38.56 9.97 -4.59
N SER A 289 -38.98 9.37 -3.50
CA SER A 289 -40.39 9.16 -3.22
C SER A 289 -41.05 10.53 -3.02
N THR A 290 -42.02 10.82 -3.87
CA THR A 290 -42.94 11.98 -3.75
C THR A 290 -43.52 12.09 -2.33
N PRO A 291 -43.56 13.25 -1.73
CA PRO A 291 -44.22 13.45 -0.44
C PRO A 291 -45.75 13.29 -0.63
N LYS A 292 -46.35 12.36 0.10
CA LYS A 292 -47.81 12.31 0.26
C LYS A 292 -48.27 13.54 1.03
N GLU A 293 -49.16 14.34 0.39
CA GLU A 293 -49.90 15.40 1.04
C GLU A 293 -50.58 14.90 2.32
N GLN A 294 -50.23 15.47 3.46
CA GLN A 294 -51.01 15.33 4.69
C GLN A 294 -52.09 16.45 4.71
N LYS A 295 -53.35 16.03 4.72
CA LYS A 295 -54.50 16.90 4.94
C LYS A 295 -54.43 17.52 6.33
N PRO A 296 -54.88 18.79 6.48
CA PRO A 296 -54.89 19.47 7.78
C PRO A 296 -55.97 18.90 8.70
N TYR A 297 -55.58 18.59 9.94
CA TYR A 297 -56.53 18.20 10.99
C TYR A 297 -57.19 19.42 11.57
N SER A 298 -58.51 19.42 11.54
CA SER A 298 -59.38 20.48 12.04
C SER A 298 -59.34 20.60 13.58
N SER A 299 -59.41 21.85 14.04
CA SER A 299 -59.55 22.30 15.42
C SER A 299 -60.74 21.67 16.13
N VAL A 300 -60.56 21.23 17.38
CA VAL A 300 -61.62 21.07 18.37
C VAL A 300 -61.24 21.91 19.59
N LYS A 301 -62.13 22.90 19.86
CA LYS A 301 -62.20 23.66 21.12
C LYS A 301 -62.73 22.79 22.24
N GLY A 302 -62.33 23.07 23.46
CA GLY A 302 -63.13 22.68 24.61
C GLY A 302 -62.37 22.59 25.93
N PHE A 303 -62.58 23.62 26.75
CA PHE A 303 -62.51 23.85 28.19
C PHE A 303 -61.17 23.88 28.90
#